data_a3bd54dd7b95f99adaec7d56b87b7e52
#
_entry.id   a3bd54dd7b95f99adaec7d56b87b7e52
#
_cell.length_a   1.000
_cell.length_b   1.000
_cell.length_c   1.000
_cell.angle_alpha   90.00
_cell.angle_beta   90.00
_cell.angle_gamma   90.00
#
_symmetry.space_group_name_H-M   'P 1'
#
loop_
_entity.id
_entity.type
_entity.pdbx_description
1 polymer ?
#
loop_
_entity_poly.entity_id
_entity_poly.type
_entity_poly.pdbx_seq_one_letter_code
_entity_poly.pdbx_strand_id
1 'polypeptide(L)'
;MKTIATLATVVMLLIAIPQDSSAGNPVSLADGEYGFLTGYGISHIGFGATQHQVQTWDAIARAGFFMSGELGQGHWYQGRHETVFELPYHMAVDHGGRSMVGFYVLGHWRFTGLESMAPYVFAGGGPVYVDLGLPTMGTKLCFSYQGGTGLQYFLDSSKALDLQYRYHHISNAGTAEPNEPLNSSKILMGISVFY
;
A
#
# COMPACT_ATOMS: atom_id res chain seq x y z
N MET A 1 1.15 8.32 -24.69
CA MET A 1 0.87 6.96 -25.15
C MET A 1 2.09 6.02 -25.12
N LYS A 2 3.34 6.46 -25.39
CA LYS A 2 4.53 5.58 -25.36
C LYS A 2 4.91 5.08 -23.95
N THR A 3 4.67 5.86 -22.91
CA THR A 3 5.00 5.53 -21.51
C THR A 3 4.15 4.39 -20.92
N ILE A 4 2.87 4.31 -21.29
CA ILE A 4 1.95 3.25 -20.80
C ILE A 4 2.31 1.90 -21.44
N ALA A 5 2.73 1.89 -22.71
CA ALA A 5 3.14 0.69 -23.40
C ALA A 5 4.42 0.06 -22.77
N THR A 6 5.36 0.91 -22.34
CA THR A 6 6.60 0.46 -21.69
C THR A 6 6.33 -0.16 -20.32
N LEU A 7 5.40 0.41 -19.54
CA LEU A 7 5.02 -0.13 -18.23
C LEU A 7 4.33 -1.50 -18.36
N ALA A 8 3.43 -1.65 -19.35
CA ALA A 8 2.76 -2.92 -19.64
C ALA A 8 3.74 -4.02 -20.07
N THR A 9 4.77 -3.66 -20.83
CA THR A 9 5.80 -4.62 -21.27
C THR A 9 6.68 -5.09 -20.12
N VAL A 10 7.04 -4.22 -19.17
CA VAL A 10 7.80 -4.58 -17.98
C VAL A 10 6.99 -5.52 -17.07
N VAL A 11 5.69 -5.25 -16.88
CA VAL A 11 4.81 -6.13 -16.11
C VAL A 11 4.64 -7.50 -16.77
N MET A 12 4.52 -7.57 -18.11
CA MET A 12 4.43 -8.86 -18.82
C MET A 12 5.74 -9.64 -18.80
N LEU A 13 6.90 -9.00 -18.82
CA LEU A 13 8.19 -9.70 -18.73
C LEU A 13 8.42 -10.34 -17.36
N LEU A 14 7.86 -9.75 -16.29
CA LEU A 14 7.98 -10.27 -14.93
C LEU A 14 7.10 -11.51 -14.67
N ILE A 15 6.03 -11.72 -15.46
CA ILE A 15 5.14 -12.87 -15.35
C ILE A 15 5.77 -14.17 -15.95
N ALA A 16 6.83 -14.03 -16.74
CA ALA A 16 7.50 -15.16 -17.42
C ALA A 16 8.68 -15.76 -16.64
N ILE A 17 8.89 -15.37 -15.37
CA ILE A 17 9.95 -15.97 -14.54
C ILE A 17 9.52 -17.39 -14.16
N PRO A 18 10.30 -18.43 -14.52
CA PRO A 18 9.99 -19.80 -14.11
C PRO A 18 10.02 -19.89 -12.59
N GLN A 19 8.91 -20.33 -12.02
CA GLN A 19 8.80 -20.59 -10.59
C GLN A 19 9.44 -21.95 -10.27
N ASP A 20 10.31 -21.97 -9.26
CA ASP A 20 10.72 -23.24 -8.66
C ASP A 20 9.50 -23.80 -7.90
N SER A 21 8.86 -24.79 -8.49
CA SER A 21 7.59 -25.38 -8.04
C SER A 21 7.67 -26.17 -6.72
N SER A 22 8.81 -26.12 -6.03
CA SER A 22 9.01 -26.80 -4.74
C SER A 22 8.96 -25.87 -3.51
N ALA A 23 8.88 -24.56 -3.70
CA ALA A 23 8.77 -23.61 -2.60
C ALA A 23 7.30 -23.42 -2.23
N GLY A 24 6.88 -23.95 -1.08
CA GLY A 24 5.57 -23.65 -0.50
C GLY A 24 5.37 -22.14 -0.31
N ASN A 25 4.12 -21.73 -0.01
CA ASN A 25 3.78 -20.33 0.21
C ASN A 25 4.64 -19.72 1.35
N PRO A 26 5.55 -18.77 1.08
CA PRO A 26 6.46 -18.21 2.10
C PRO A 26 5.72 -17.53 3.25
N VAL A 27 4.54 -16.98 3.01
CA VAL A 27 3.69 -16.35 4.05
C VAL A 27 3.33 -17.36 5.14
N SER A 28 3.18 -18.63 4.83
CA SER A 28 2.81 -19.66 5.84
C SER A 28 3.91 -19.92 6.86
N LEU A 29 5.17 -19.66 6.53
CA LEU A 29 6.34 -20.02 7.35
C LEU A 29 7.12 -18.83 7.88
N ALA A 30 7.05 -17.66 7.25
CA ALA A 30 7.83 -16.47 7.61
C ALA A 30 7.42 -15.90 8.98
N ASP A 31 8.37 -15.28 9.67
CA ASP A 31 8.12 -14.47 10.85
C ASP A 31 7.68 -13.04 10.48
N GLY A 32 8.11 -12.56 9.31
CA GLY A 32 7.75 -11.23 8.82
C GLY A 32 8.21 -10.97 7.39
N GLU A 33 8.04 -9.71 6.97
CA GLU A 33 8.51 -9.24 5.68
C GLU A 33 9.10 -7.82 5.75
N TYR A 34 10.05 -7.53 4.89
CA TYR A 34 10.41 -6.18 4.51
C TYR A 34 9.95 -5.93 3.09
N GLY A 35 9.44 -4.73 2.83
CA GLY A 35 8.92 -4.39 1.50
C GLY A 35 9.20 -2.95 1.09
N PHE A 36 9.16 -2.74 -0.20
CA PHE A 36 9.17 -1.42 -0.80
C PHE A 36 8.10 -1.35 -1.88
N LEU A 37 7.21 -0.36 -1.78
CA LEU A 37 6.18 -0.08 -2.77
C LEU A 37 6.42 1.29 -3.39
N THR A 38 6.09 1.40 -4.66
CA THR A 38 6.04 2.68 -5.37
C THR A 38 4.83 2.70 -6.28
N GLY A 39 4.33 3.88 -6.61
CA GLY A 39 3.19 3.98 -7.50
C GLY A 39 2.57 5.36 -7.56
N TYR A 40 1.32 5.39 -7.98
CA TYR A 40 0.63 6.62 -8.29
C TYR A 40 -0.69 6.71 -7.55
N GLY A 41 -0.99 7.92 -7.06
CA GLY A 41 -2.23 8.26 -6.38
C GLY A 41 -2.90 9.49 -6.97
N ILE A 42 -4.23 9.54 -6.87
CA ILE A 42 -5.03 10.68 -7.27
C ILE A 42 -6.16 10.89 -6.27
N SER A 43 -6.34 12.13 -5.79
CA SER A 43 -7.51 12.48 -4.99
C SER A 43 -8.70 12.83 -5.89
N HIS A 44 -9.89 12.56 -5.40
CA HIS A 44 -11.14 12.68 -6.17
C HIS A 44 -11.98 13.84 -5.65
N ILE A 45 -12.09 14.92 -6.44
CA ILE A 45 -12.99 16.05 -6.13
C ILE A 45 -14.43 15.54 -6.04
N GLY A 46 -15.14 15.96 -4.98
CA GLY A 46 -16.53 15.56 -4.73
C GLY A 46 -16.68 14.21 -4.05
N PHE A 47 -15.60 13.47 -3.80
CA PHE A 47 -15.66 12.26 -2.98
C PHE A 47 -15.49 12.64 -1.51
N GLY A 48 -16.59 12.49 -0.73
CA GLY A 48 -16.70 13.12 0.59
C GLY A 48 -16.60 14.64 0.46
N ALA A 49 -15.84 15.28 1.32
CA ALA A 49 -15.60 16.72 1.31
C ALA A 49 -14.31 17.15 0.59
N THR A 50 -13.72 16.29 -0.25
CA THR A 50 -12.51 16.60 -1.04
C THR A 50 -12.81 17.68 -2.08
N GLN A 51 -12.10 18.80 -2.01
CA GLN A 51 -12.28 19.94 -2.95
C GLN A 51 -11.11 20.07 -3.93
N HIS A 52 -9.94 19.49 -3.63
CA HIS A 52 -8.75 19.61 -4.46
C HIS A 52 -8.34 18.28 -5.05
N GLN A 53 -7.98 18.30 -6.34
CA GLN A 53 -7.30 17.17 -6.96
C GLN A 53 -5.79 17.30 -6.69
N VAL A 54 -5.21 16.26 -6.13
CA VAL A 54 -3.78 16.12 -5.89
C VAL A 54 -3.35 14.79 -6.48
N GLN A 55 -2.33 14.83 -7.32
CA GLN A 55 -1.71 13.66 -7.91
C GLN A 55 -0.38 13.41 -7.23
N THR A 56 -0.12 12.17 -6.81
CA THR A 56 1.10 11.83 -6.11
C THR A 56 1.86 10.71 -6.78
N TRP A 57 3.19 10.80 -6.69
CA TRP A 57 4.06 9.65 -6.82
C TRP A 57 4.47 9.21 -5.43
N ASP A 58 4.25 7.94 -5.12
CA ASP A 58 4.43 7.40 -3.79
C ASP A 58 5.64 6.47 -3.73
N ALA A 59 6.39 6.54 -2.63
CA ALA A 59 7.45 5.61 -2.25
C ALA A 59 7.22 5.21 -0.78
N ILE A 60 7.09 3.91 -0.50
CA ILE A 60 6.71 3.39 0.82
C ILE A 60 7.66 2.28 1.21
N ALA A 61 8.45 2.49 2.27
CA ALA A 61 9.17 1.42 2.93
C ALA A 61 8.26 0.79 3.99
N ARG A 62 8.27 -0.55 4.11
CA ARG A 62 7.45 -1.25 5.09
C ARG A 62 8.19 -2.39 5.78
N ALA A 63 7.76 -2.68 7.01
CA ALA A 63 8.15 -3.86 7.77
C ALA A 63 6.89 -4.51 8.35
N GLY A 64 6.70 -5.78 8.09
CA GLY A 64 5.56 -6.57 8.55
C GLY A 64 6.00 -7.66 9.51
N PHE A 65 5.11 -7.98 10.47
CA PHE A 65 5.31 -9.03 11.48
C PHE A 65 4.07 -9.88 11.53
N PHE A 66 4.21 -11.19 11.30
CA PHE A 66 3.10 -12.12 11.41
C PHE A 66 2.75 -12.38 12.88
N MET A 67 1.56 -11.97 13.27
CA MET A 67 1.07 -12.00 14.65
C MET A 67 0.37 -13.31 15.02
N SER A 68 0.10 -14.17 14.03
CA SER A 68 -0.58 -15.43 14.23
C SER A 68 0.07 -16.54 13.42
N GLY A 69 -0.11 -17.78 13.83
CA GLY A 69 0.04 -18.93 12.93
C GLY A 69 -1.07 -18.92 11.87
N GLU A 70 -1.10 -19.95 11.03
CA GLU A 70 -2.14 -20.11 10.02
C GLU A 70 -3.49 -20.42 10.67
N LEU A 71 -4.51 -19.66 10.31
CA LEU A 71 -5.87 -19.77 10.80
C LEU A 71 -6.80 -20.19 9.66
N GLY A 72 -7.90 -20.87 10.01
CA GLY A 72 -8.92 -21.24 9.03
C GLY A 72 -8.48 -22.28 7.99
N GLN A 73 -7.59 -23.20 8.36
CA GLN A 73 -7.12 -24.26 7.47
C GLN A 73 -8.26 -25.03 6.81
N GLY A 74 -8.18 -25.20 5.48
CA GLY A 74 -9.22 -25.84 4.68
C GLY A 74 -10.45 -25.01 4.39
N HIS A 75 -10.50 -23.75 4.85
CA HIS A 75 -11.57 -22.81 4.54
C HIS A 75 -11.09 -21.74 3.55
N TRP A 76 -12.03 -21.09 2.85
CA TRP A 76 -11.74 -20.03 1.88
C TRP A 76 -11.01 -18.81 2.47
N TYR A 77 -11.11 -18.59 3.78
CA TYR A 77 -10.44 -17.49 4.51
C TYR A 77 -9.12 -17.93 5.16
N GLN A 78 -8.62 -19.12 4.84
CA GLN A 78 -7.32 -19.59 5.36
C GLN A 78 -6.25 -18.51 5.18
N GLY A 79 -5.56 -18.18 6.26
CA GLY A 79 -4.59 -17.08 6.21
C GLY A 79 -3.94 -16.76 7.55
N ARG A 80 -3.17 -15.68 7.55
CA ARG A 80 -2.45 -15.16 8.71
C ARG A 80 -2.70 -13.67 8.89
N HIS A 81 -2.75 -13.25 10.15
CA HIS A 81 -2.77 -11.84 10.51
C HIS A 81 -1.34 -11.30 10.57
N GLU A 82 -1.12 -10.14 9.94
CA GLU A 82 0.13 -9.42 9.94
C GLU A 82 -0.09 -7.98 10.39
N THR A 83 0.82 -7.46 11.23
CA THR A 83 0.90 -6.03 11.53
C THR A 83 2.03 -5.43 10.71
N VAL A 84 1.72 -4.39 9.93
CA VAL A 84 2.66 -3.72 9.02
C VAL A 84 2.87 -2.28 9.47
N PHE A 85 4.13 -1.90 9.58
CA PHE A 85 4.57 -0.52 9.78
C PHE A 85 5.05 0.04 8.45
N GLU A 86 4.59 1.25 8.10
CA GLU A 86 4.95 1.90 6.85
C GLU A 86 5.55 3.30 7.11
N LEU A 87 6.57 3.63 6.33
CA LEU A 87 7.15 4.95 6.20
C LEU A 87 6.91 5.46 4.77
N PRO A 88 5.78 6.14 4.53
CA PRO A 88 5.45 6.66 3.22
C PRO A 88 6.09 8.03 2.97
N TYR A 89 6.50 8.22 1.73
CA TYR A 89 6.79 9.51 1.12
C TYR A 89 5.88 9.69 -0.09
N HIS A 90 5.08 10.75 -0.09
CA HIS A 90 4.16 11.08 -1.18
C HIS A 90 4.59 12.41 -1.80
N MET A 91 5.08 12.39 -3.03
CA MET A 91 5.46 13.58 -3.79
C MET A 91 4.29 14.03 -4.67
N ALA A 92 3.78 15.23 -4.45
CA ALA A 92 2.72 15.81 -5.29
C ALA A 92 3.33 16.28 -6.63
N VAL A 93 2.93 15.64 -7.71
CA VAL A 93 3.48 15.90 -9.05
C VAL A 93 2.83 17.10 -9.75
N ASP A 94 1.65 17.50 -9.29
CA ASP A 94 0.87 18.64 -9.80
C ASP A 94 0.94 19.88 -8.90
N HIS A 95 1.65 19.81 -7.76
CA HIS A 95 1.81 20.89 -6.78
C HIS A 95 3.28 21.28 -6.57
N GLY A 96 4.06 21.37 -7.63
CA GLY A 96 5.43 21.85 -7.61
C GLY A 96 6.42 20.98 -6.82
N GLY A 97 6.17 19.67 -6.75
CA GLY A 97 7.05 18.72 -6.04
C GLY A 97 6.93 18.79 -4.51
N ARG A 98 5.89 19.42 -3.98
CA ARG A 98 5.58 19.39 -2.53
C ARG A 98 5.27 17.97 -2.09
N SER A 99 5.42 17.70 -0.79
CA SER A 99 5.39 16.30 -0.31
C SER A 99 4.62 16.13 0.99
N MET A 100 4.32 14.86 1.26
CA MET A 100 3.79 14.40 2.53
C MET A 100 4.65 13.25 3.02
N VAL A 101 4.88 13.17 4.33
CA VAL A 101 5.62 12.08 4.99
C VAL A 101 4.80 11.60 6.18
N GLY A 102 4.75 10.30 6.39
CA GLY A 102 3.95 9.73 7.47
C GLY A 102 4.58 8.53 8.16
N PHE A 103 3.86 8.05 9.15
CA PHE A 103 4.09 6.76 9.78
C PHE A 103 2.74 6.07 9.96
N TYR A 104 2.58 4.88 9.37
CA TYR A 104 1.31 4.16 9.42
C TYR A 104 1.48 2.81 10.07
N VAL A 105 0.43 2.38 10.76
CA VAL A 105 0.28 1.02 11.30
C VAL A 105 -0.97 0.41 10.66
N LEU A 106 -0.77 -0.73 9.98
CA LEU A 106 -1.82 -1.42 9.24
C LEU A 106 -1.96 -2.85 9.75
N GLY A 107 -3.20 -3.31 9.85
CA GLY A 107 -3.50 -4.74 9.98
C GLY A 107 -3.76 -5.34 8.61
N HIS A 108 -3.06 -6.42 8.29
CA HIS A 108 -3.25 -7.19 7.07
C HIS A 108 -3.82 -8.57 7.39
N TRP A 109 -4.72 -9.05 6.54
CA TRP A 109 -5.06 -10.45 6.45
C TRP A 109 -4.49 -11.01 5.16
N ARG A 110 -3.51 -11.93 5.27
CA ARG A 110 -2.84 -12.60 4.15
C ARG A 110 -3.50 -13.95 3.90
N PHE A 111 -4.12 -14.14 2.75
CA PHE A 111 -4.70 -15.43 2.36
C PHE A 111 -3.60 -16.38 1.90
N THR A 112 -3.51 -17.56 2.52
CA THR A 112 -2.42 -18.52 2.29
C THR A 112 -2.88 -19.77 1.53
N GLY A 113 -4.13 -19.84 1.11
CA GLY A 113 -4.70 -20.99 0.42
C GLY A 113 -4.20 -21.24 -1.01
N LEU A 114 -3.31 -20.36 -1.54
CA LEU A 114 -2.71 -20.49 -2.87
C LEU A 114 -1.19 -20.66 -2.75
N GLU A 115 -0.61 -21.54 -3.56
CA GLU A 115 0.83 -21.85 -3.50
C GLU A 115 1.71 -20.73 -4.08
N SER A 116 1.30 -20.15 -5.21
CA SER A 116 2.12 -19.21 -5.98
C SER A 116 1.85 -17.74 -5.67
N MET A 117 0.83 -17.44 -4.86
CA MET A 117 0.42 -16.07 -4.57
C MET A 117 -0.31 -15.96 -3.24
N ALA A 118 -0.29 -14.78 -2.64
CA ALA A 118 -1.07 -14.44 -1.46
C ALA A 118 -1.89 -13.15 -1.71
N PRO A 119 -3.17 -13.27 -2.01
CA PRO A 119 -4.07 -12.14 -1.91
C PRO A 119 -4.11 -11.61 -0.47
N TYR A 120 -4.38 -10.32 -0.29
CA TYR A 120 -4.55 -9.76 1.03
C TYR A 120 -5.52 -8.58 1.04
N VAL A 121 -6.08 -8.33 2.22
CA VAL A 121 -6.83 -7.12 2.53
C VAL A 121 -6.17 -6.44 3.72
N PHE A 122 -6.31 -5.12 3.82
CA PHE A 122 -5.70 -4.37 4.90
C PHE A 122 -6.52 -3.14 5.26
N ALA A 123 -6.32 -2.69 6.50
CA ALA A 123 -6.82 -1.40 6.98
C ALA A 123 -5.90 -0.87 8.10
N GLY A 124 -5.92 0.44 8.27
CA GLY A 124 -5.18 1.11 9.34
C GLY A 124 -4.94 2.58 9.05
N GLY A 125 -3.90 3.16 9.65
CA GLY A 125 -3.59 4.57 9.46
C GLY A 125 -2.50 5.08 10.40
N GLY A 126 -2.41 6.40 10.51
CA GLY A 126 -1.45 7.03 11.40
C GLY A 126 -1.21 8.52 11.07
N PRO A 127 -0.27 9.16 11.76
CA PRO A 127 0.05 10.56 11.53
C PRO A 127 0.76 10.77 10.19
N VAL A 128 0.46 11.93 9.57
CA VAL A 128 1.10 12.35 8.33
C VAL A 128 1.35 13.86 8.37
N TYR A 129 2.56 14.26 8.03
CA TYR A 129 2.91 15.66 7.82
C TYR A 129 2.65 16.00 6.36
N VAL A 130 1.82 17.02 6.11
CA VAL A 130 1.34 17.44 4.80
C VAL A 130 1.88 18.83 4.47
N ASP A 131 2.79 18.92 3.50
CA ASP A 131 3.31 20.19 3.01
C ASP A 131 2.89 20.44 1.55
N LEU A 132 1.59 20.45 1.31
CA LEU A 132 1.03 20.69 -0.03
C LEU A 132 0.73 22.16 -0.30
N GLY A 133 0.72 23.01 0.72
CA GLY A 133 0.34 24.42 0.60
C GLY A 133 -1.12 24.61 0.22
N LEU A 134 -1.96 23.66 0.56
CA LEU A 134 -3.41 23.77 0.37
C LEU A 134 -3.99 24.62 1.49
N PRO A 135 -4.69 25.74 1.18
CA PRO A 135 -5.29 26.62 2.20
C PRO A 135 -6.41 25.93 2.99
N THR A 136 -6.90 24.81 2.49
CA THR A 136 -8.05 24.05 2.99
C THR A 136 -7.72 23.04 4.08
N MET A 137 -6.43 22.89 4.42
CA MET A 137 -5.97 21.93 5.42
C MET A 137 -5.45 22.61 6.69
N GLY A 138 -6.02 23.65 7.20
CA GLY A 138 -5.74 24.39 8.45
C GLY A 138 -4.44 24.12 9.23
N THR A 139 -3.87 22.93 9.14
CA THR A 139 -2.58 22.53 9.74
C THR A 139 -1.83 21.54 8.85
N LYS A 140 -0.50 21.47 9.03
CA LYS A 140 0.36 20.49 8.33
C LYS A 140 0.38 19.12 9.01
N LEU A 141 0.12 19.04 10.31
CA LEU A 141 -0.02 17.76 11.00
C LEU A 141 -1.44 17.24 10.80
N CYS A 142 -1.54 16.15 10.05
CA CYS A 142 -2.78 15.48 9.71
C CYS A 142 -2.73 14.02 10.14
N PHE A 143 -3.85 13.33 9.93
CA PHE A 143 -4.00 11.91 10.18
C PHE A 143 -4.54 11.24 8.92
N SER A 144 -4.06 10.01 8.70
CA SER A 144 -4.55 9.16 7.62
C SER A 144 -5.30 7.97 8.19
N TYR A 145 -6.39 7.58 7.53
CA TYR A 145 -6.86 6.20 7.56
C TYR A 145 -6.93 5.67 6.13
N GLN A 146 -6.71 4.39 5.99
CA GLN A 146 -6.59 3.76 4.69
C GLN A 146 -6.98 2.29 4.74
N GLY A 147 -7.36 1.76 3.60
CA GLY A 147 -7.68 0.36 3.43
C GLY A 147 -7.65 -0.03 1.96
N GLY A 148 -7.56 -1.30 1.72
CA GLY A 148 -7.46 -1.79 0.37
C GLY A 148 -7.25 -3.28 0.26
N THR A 149 -6.80 -3.68 -0.92
CA THR A 149 -6.48 -5.06 -1.25
C THR A 149 -5.21 -5.11 -2.07
N GLY A 150 -4.53 -6.23 -2.03
CA GLY A 150 -3.36 -6.47 -2.84
C GLY A 150 -3.14 -7.94 -3.14
N LEU A 151 -2.12 -8.19 -3.92
CA LEU A 151 -1.70 -9.51 -4.35
C LEU A 151 -0.18 -9.58 -4.33
N GLN A 152 0.36 -10.54 -3.60
CA GLN A 152 1.77 -10.92 -3.70
C GLN A 152 1.90 -12.13 -4.60
N TYR A 153 2.77 -12.04 -5.59
CA TYR A 153 3.16 -13.14 -6.47
C TYR A 153 4.57 -13.59 -6.13
N PHE A 154 4.74 -14.84 -5.68
CA PHE A 154 6.01 -15.35 -5.21
C PHE A 154 6.97 -15.61 -6.37
N LEU A 155 8.18 -15.05 -6.26
CA LEU A 155 9.29 -15.30 -7.17
C LEU A 155 10.12 -16.50 -6.73
N ASP A 156 10.27 -16.65 -5.42
CA ASP A 156 10.95 -17.76 -4.75
C ASP A 156 10.41 -17.90 -3.31
N SER A 157 11.02 -18.74 -2.50
CA SER A 157 10.63 -18.98 -1.10
C SER A 157 10.79 -17.76 -0.16
N SER A 158 11.39 -16.67 -0.64
CA SER A 158 11.71 -15.51 0.19
C SER A 158 11.32 -14.18 -0.43
N LYS A 159 10.88 -14.13 -1.70
CA LYS A 159 10.61 -12.89 -2.41
C LYS A 159 9.29 -12.94 -3.15
N ALA A 160 8.58 -11.82 -3.15
CA ALA A 160 7.36 -11.63 -3.93
C ALA A 160 7.34 -10.27 -4.63
N LEU A 161 6.68 -10.24 -5.79
CA LEU A 161 6.16 -9.01 -6.37
C LEU A 161 4.85 -8.66 -5.67
N ASP A 162 4.64 -7.39 -5.43
CA ASP A 162 3.44 -6.88 -4.79
C ASP A 162 2.70 -5.92 -5.72
N LEU A 163 1.39 -6.08 -5.81
CA LEU A 163 0.48 -5.15 -6.47
C LEU A 163 -0.63 -4.81 -5.51
N GLN A 164 -0.87 -3.51 -5.27
CA GLN A 164 -1.81 -3.04 -4.26
C GLN A 164 -2.71 -1.93 -4.81
N TYR A 165 -4.01 -2.04 -4.54
CA TYR A 165 -4.96 -0.93 -4.60
C TYR A 165 -5.23 -0.42 -3.19
N ARG A 166 -5.22 0.92 -3.03
CA ARG A 166 -5.39 1.58 -1.73
C ARG A 166 -6.36 2.76 -1.84
N TYR A 167 -7.37 2.78 -1.00
CA TYR A 167 -8.06 4.01 -0.63
C TYR A 167 -7.29 4.69 0.50
N HIS A 168 -7.07 6.01 0.38
CA HIS A 168 -6.27 6.78 1.32
C HIS A 168 -6.97 8.09 1.64
N HIS A 169 -7.38 8.25 2.90
CA HIS A 169 -7.97 9.46 3.46
C HIS A 169 -6.94 10.19 4.29
N ILE A 170 -6.85 11.50 4.11
CA ILE A 170 -6.05 12.42 4.95
C ILE A 170 -6.92 13.57 5.38
N SER A 171 -6.92 13.88 6.69
CA SER A 171 -7.57 15.06 7.26
C SER A 171 -6.84 15.50 8.53
N ASN A 172 -7.09 16.71 9.00
CA ASN A 172 -6.53 17.16 10.27
C ASN A 172 -7.36 16.73 11.50
N ALA A 173 -8.36 15.86 11.31
CA ALA A 173 -9.25 15.37 12.36
C ALA A 173 -9.97 16.48 13.15
N GLY A 174 -10.17 17.65 12.56
CA GLY A 174 -10.81 18.80 13.20
C GLY A 174 -9.93 19.55 14.22
N THR A 175 -8.62 19.33 14.20
CA THR A 175 -7.69 20.03 15.11
C THR A 175 -7.44 21.48 14.72
N ALA A 176 -7.78 21.87 13.49
CA ALA A 176 -7.69 23.24 12.98
C ALA A 176 -8.69 23.46 11.83
N GLU A 177 -9.17 24.69 11.70
CA GLU A 177 -10.01 25.08 10.55
C GLU A 177 -9.16 25.79 9.46
N PRO A 178 -9.46 25.56 8.19
CA PRO A 178 -10.42 24.58 7.63
C PRO A 178 -9.92 23.14 7.70
N ASN A 179 -10.84 22.16 7.67
CA ASN A 179 -10.53 20.74 7.63
C ASN A 179 -11.18 20.07 6.42
N GLU A 180 -10.62 20.31 5.25
CA GLU A 180 -11.05 19.66 4.01
C GLU A 180 -10.16 18.46 3.70
N PRO A 181 -10.74 17.25 3.69
CA PRO A 181 -9.94 16.03 3.52
C PRO A 181 -9.49 15.83 2.08
N LEU A 182 -8.42 15.05 1.92
CA LEU A 182 -8.03 14.44 0.66
C LEU A 182 -8.42 12.95 0.68
N ASN A 183 -9.32 12.56 -0.22
CA ASN A 183 -9.70 11.17 -0.43
C ASN A 183 -9.13 10.69 -1.77
N SER A 184 -8.21 9.76 -1.73
CA SER A 184 -7.41 9.34 -2.89
C SER A 184 -7.55 7.85 -3.16
N SER A 185 -7.46 7.48 -4.43
CA SER A 185 -7.18 6.12 -4.86
C SER A 185 -5.72 6.02 -5.28
N LYS A 186 -5.06 4.91 -4.92
CA LYS A 186 -3.66 4.66 -5.25
C LYS A 186 -3.50 3.26 -5.83
N ILE A 187 -2.61 3.14 -6.82
CA ILE A 187 -2.12 1.86 -7.32
C ILE A 187 -0.63 1.82 -7.07
N LEU A 188 -0.20 0.83 -6.31
CA LEU A 188 1.18 0.65 -5.88
C LEU A 188 1.68 -0.71 -6.35
N MET A 189 2.95 -0.77 -6.69
CA MET A 189 3.66 -2.01 -7.00
C MET A 189 5.01 -2.03 -6.28
N GLY A 190 5.52 -3.20 -6.01
CA GLY A 190 6.79 -3.30 -5.31
C GLY A 190 7.29 -4.73 -5.14
N ILE A 191 8.18 -4.86 -4.17
CA ILE A 191 8.80 -6.14 -3.82
C ILE A 191 8.74 -6.33 -2.31
N SER A 192 8.54 -7.58 -1.91
CA SER A 192 8.63 -8.03 -0.51
C SER A 192 9.68 -9.10 -0.38
N VAL A 193 10.38 -9.10 0.75
CA VAL A 193 11.36 -10.11 1.15
C VAL A 193 10.92 -10.67 2.50
N PHE A 194 10.65 -11.96 2.57
CA PHE A 194 10.24 -12.69 3.76
C PHE A 194 11.45 -13.19 4.54
N TYR A 195 11.33 -13.24 5.88
CA TYR A 195 12.34 -13.76 6.80
C TYR A 195 11.73 -14.58 7.92
#